data_05f2064fcfbeeff7ca4680b00c28ad7c
#
_entry.id   05f2064fcfbeeff7ca4680b00c28ad7c
#
_cell.length_a   1.000
_cell.length_b   1.000
_cell.length_c   1.000
_cell.angle_alpha   90.00
_cell.angle_beta   90.00
_cell.angle_gamma   90.00
#
_symmetry.space_group_name_H-M   'P 1'
#
loop_
_entity.id
_entity.type
_entity.pdbx_description
1 polymer ?
#
loop_
_entity_poly.entity_id
_entity_poly.type
_entity_poly.pdbx_seq_one_letter_code
_entity_poly.pdbx_strand_id
1 'polypeptide(L)'
;MEGGNSLVFTSNDPHQRLAQAVEAFFQTTKIDAPTELPRKWLRLQDLVLFNKDAFLSKEWASARSAPDFWHLVANALKCQRIGRQAEVDAGQMRQSHAELLLGEDAWVEHREHGVTYCFDATKVMFSAGNITERGWMGTISAQGETIVDLFCGIGYYSLPLLVNAGVEKVHACEINPDSIDALRAGLQKNGVAERCNIHVGDNRETAPLIGRVADRVLLGLLPSSEYAWPLALSCLKEEGGILHVHMNVVEKDDGDIQRWAEKTSMKFSELAALQGNKMTFGIDDIRRVKWYSPHVRHCVLILRAEPNNT
;
A
#
# COMPACT_ATOMS: atom_id res chain seq x y z
N MET A 1 15.07 40.77 -12.20
CA MET A 1 13.64 40.77 -12.59
C MET A 1 13.60 40.48 -14.09
N GLU A 2 13.58 39.25 -14.45
CA GLU A 2 13.33 38.83 -15.83
C GLU A 2 12.07 37.97 -15.79
N GLY A 3 11.02 38.48 -16.48
CA GLY A 3 9.73 37.81 -16.57
C GLY A 3 9.87 36.52 -17.36
N GLY A 4 9.97 35.41 -16.65
CA GLY A 4 9.85 34.09 -17.24
C GLY A 4 8.46 33.97 -17.89
N ASN A 5 8.42 33.89 -19.22
CA ASN A 5 7.22 33.54 -19.97
C ASN A 5 6.75 32.17 -19.47
N SER A 6 5.81 32.14 -18.54
CA SER A 6 5.19 30.87 -18.11
C SER A 6 4.41 30.33 -19.32
N LEU A 7 4.80 29.18 -19.82
CA LEU A 7 4.08 28.47 -20.87
C LEU A 7 2.63 28.25 -20.40
N VAL A 8 1.68 28.79 -21.14
CA VAL A 8 0.25 28.59 -20.86
C VAL A 8 -0.22 27.37 -21.64
N PHE A 9 -0.53 26.29 -20.91
CA PHE A 9 -1.05 25.06 -21.50
C PHE A 9 -2.57 25.18 -21.70
N THR A 10 -3.03 25.00 -22.91
CA THR A 10 -4.45 25.12 -23.29
C THR A 10 -5.21 23.79 -23.16
N SER A 11 -4.52 22.66 -23.22
CA SER A 11 -5.15 21.34 -23.14
C SER A 11 -5.54 20.95 -21.69
N ASN A 12 -6.67 20.27 -21.55
CA ASN A 12 -7.07 19.62 -20.29
C ASN A 12 -6.39 18.25 -20.08
N ASP A 13 -5.86 17.64 -21.15
CA ASP A 13 -5.16 16.36 -21.09
C ASP A 13 -3.74 16.54 -20.53
N PRO A 14 -3.38 15.92 -19.39
CA PRO A 14 -2.06 16.03 -18.80
C PRO A 14 -0.96 15.45 -19.70
N HIS A 15 -1.26 14.45 -20.54
CA HIS A 15 -0.27 13.89 -21.48
C HIS A 15 0.06 14.87 -22.58
N GLN A 16 -0.94 15.58 -23.11
CA GLN A 16 -0.71 16.62 -24.12
C GLN A 16 0.07 17.80 -23.55
N ARG A 17 -0.24 18.23 -22.31
CA ARG A 17 0.52 19.29 -21.65
C ARG A 17 1.97 18.89 -21.40
N LEU A 18 2.22 17.65 -20.97
CA LEU A 18 3.57 17.12 -20.80
C LEU A 18 4.33 17.11 -22.14
N ALA A 19 3.70 16.69 -23.22
CA ALA A 19 4.30 16.71 -24.56
C ALA A 19 4.68 18.13 -24.97
N GLN A 20 3.79 19.11 -24.80
CA GLN A 20 4.05 20.52 -25.08
C GLN A 20 5.22 21.09 -24.26
N ALA A 21 5.30 20.73 -22.96
CA ALA A 21 6.40 21.18 -22.10
C ALA A 21 7.74 20.60 -22.56
N VAL A 22 7.78 19.31 -22.90
CA VAL A 22 8.98 18.65 -23.41
C VAL A 22 9.43 19.29 -24.74
N GLU A 23 8.50 19.44 -25.68
CA GLU A 23 8.80 20.07 -26.99
C GLU A 23 9.35 21.49 -26.82
N ALA A 24 8.70 22.30 -25.97
CA ALA A 24 9.15 23.67 -25.71
C ALA A 24 10.57 23.72 -25.12
N PHE A 25 10.90 22.83 -24.19
CA PHE A 25 12.24 22.74 -23.61
C PHE A 25 13.28 22.39 -24.69
N PHE A 26 13.03 21.35 -25.48
CA PHE A 26 13.99 20.87 -26.48
C PHE A 26 14.15 21.85 -27.64
N GLN A 27 13.13 22.63 -28.01
CA GLN A 27 13.25 23.73 -28.98
C GLN A 27 14.27 24.80 -28.52
N THR A 28 14.35 25.09 -27.22
CA THR A 28 15.32 26.06 -26.69
C THR A 28 16.74 25.52 -26.68
N THR A 29 16.94 24.22 -26.51
CA THR A 29 18.25 23.59 -26.46
C THR A 29 18.84 23.21 -27.81
N LYS A 30 18.05 23.29 -28.89
CA LYS A 30 18.41 22.85 -30.26
C LYS A 30 18.84 21.38 -30.35
N ILE A 31 18.28 20.54 -29.47
CA ILE A 31 18.44 19.08 -29.44
C ILE A 31 17.08 18.49 -29.81
N ASP A 32 17.07 17.38 -30.53
CA ASP A 32 15.82 16.66 -30.83
C ASP A 32 15.14 16.18 -29.58
N ALA A 33 13.84 16.42 -29.47
CA ALA A 33 13.04 15.94 -28.33
C ALA A 33 12.90 14.41 -28.38
N PRO A 34 12.96 13.75 -27.22
CA PRO A 34 12.69 12.31 -27.13
C PRO A 34 11.32 11.97 -27.70
N THR A 35 11.24 10.87 -28.46
CA THR A 35 9.98 10.40 -29.08
C THR A 35 9.08 9.69 -28.09
N GLU A 36 9.66 9.05 -27.08
CA GLU A 36 8.93 8.33 -26.05
C GLU A 36 8.80 9.15 -24.77
N LEU A 37 7.56 9.55 -24.47
CA LEU A 37 7.20 10.27 -23.25
C LEU A 37 6.66 9.31 -22.19
N PRO A 38 6.91 9.59 -20.88
CA PRO A 38 6.29 8.85 -19.81
C PRO A 38 4.76 8.92 -19.88
N ARG A 39 4.09 7.76 -19.87
CA ARG A 39 2.62 7.66 -19.98
C ARG A 39 1.93 7.33 -18.66
N LYS A 40 2.69 6.96 -17.65
CA LYS A 40 2.14 6.53 -16.34
C LYS A 40 2.87 7.24 -15.22
N TRP A 41 2.12 7.73 -14.27
CA TRP A 41 2.61 8.31 -13.02
C TRP A 41 1.58 8.13 -11.92
N LEU A 42 2.05 8.17 -10.68
CA LEU A 42 1.21 8.22 -9.49
C LEU A 42 1.11 9.69 -9.05
N ARG A 43 -0.12 10.15 -8.81
CA ARG A 43 -0.33 11.47 -8.22
C ARG A 43 -0.67 11.32 -6.74
N LEU A 44 0.11 11.97 -5.89
CA LEU A 44 -0.08 12.07 -4.46
C LEU A 44 -0.21 13.55 -4.10
N GLN A 45 -1.41 14.08 -4.13
CA GLN A 45 -1.70 15.52 -4.00
C GLN A 45 -0.94 16.36 -5.05
N ASP A 46 0.00 17.18 -4.58
CA ASP A 46 0.87 18.06 -5.40
C ASP A 46 2.18 17.40 -5.81
N LEU A 47 2.45 16.14 -5.40
CA LEU A 47 3.58 15.33 -5.83
C LEU A 47 3.16 14.39 -6.97
N VAL A 48 3.92 14.40 -8.05
CA VAL A 48 3.80 13.42 -9.15
C VAL A 48 5.04 12.52 -9.13
N LEU A 49 4.81 11.21 -8.98
CA LEU A 49 5.86 10.19 -9.05
C LEU A 49 5.77 9.45 -10.39
N PHE A 50 6.74 9.66 -11.25
CA PHE A 50 6.88 8.89 -12.48
C PHE A 50 7.34 7.45 -12.21
N ASN A 51 7.12 6.55 -13.18
CA ASN A 51 7.65 5.20 -13.10
C ASN A 51 9.19 5.21 -13.07
N LYS A 52 9.78 4.14 -12.52
CA LYS A 52 11.22 4.02 -12.29
C LYS A 52 12.10 4.25 -13.54
N ASP A 53 11.60 3.90 -14.71
CA ASP A 53 12.36 4.02 -15.97
C ASP A 53 12.17 5.39 -16.67
N ALA A 54 11.31 6.26 -16.11
CA ALA A 54 10.99 7.54 -16.73
C ALA A 54 12.20 8.49 -16.78
N PHE A 55 12.43 9.10 -17.94
CA PHE A 55 13.48 10.08 -18.20
C PHE A 55 14.93 9.55 -18.05
N LEU A 56 15.17 8.23 -18.07
CA LEU A 56 16.50 7.66 -17.85
C LEU A 56 17.33 7.46 -19.13
N SER A 57 16.71 7.36 -20.30
CA SER A 57 17.44 7.18 -21.54
C SER A 57 18.41 8.33 -21.80
N LYS A 58 19.39 8.10 -22.67
CA LYS A 58 20.43 9.09 -23.01
C LYS A 58 19.84 10.38 -23.60
N GLU A 59 18.73 10.29 -24.30
CA GLU A 59 18.02 11.41 -24.91
C GLU A 59 17.54 12.43 -23.87
N TRP A 60 17.29 12.02 -22.64
CA TRP A 60 16.88 12.86 -21.53
C TRP A 60 18.04 13.49 -20.74
N ALA A 61 19.31 13.22 -21.10
CA ALA A 61 20.45 13.62 -20.27
C ALA A 61 20.52 15.14 -20.06
N SER A 62 20.29 15.94 -21.11
CA SER A 62 20.28 17.40 -21.04
C SER A 62 19.12 17.93 -20.19
N ALA A 63 17.94 17.33 -20.32
CA ALA A 63 16.75 17.72 -19.59
C ALA A 63 16.89 17.40 -18.08
N ARG A 64 17.40 16.21 -17.74
CA ARG A 64 17.60 15.80 -16.33
C ARG A 64 18.50 16.76 -15.55
N SER A 65 19.51 17.32 -16.21
CA SER A 65 20.48 18.22 -15.58
C SER A 65 20.02 19.68 -15.53
N ALA A 66 18.86 19.99 -16.11
CA ALA A 66 18.35 21.35 -16.19
C ALA A 66 17.21 21.55 -15.18
N PRO A 67 17.38 22.36 -14.11
CA PRO A 67 16.32 22.65 -13.14
C PRO A 67 15.05 23.18 -13.80
N ASP A 68 15.16 24.02 -14.82
CA ASP A 68 14.04 24.62 -15.53
C ASP A 68 13.13 23.57 -16.20
N PHE A 69 13.69 22.43 -16.62
CA PHE A 69 12.92 21.33 -17.19
C PHE A 69 11.90 20.78 -16.18
N TRP A 70 12.32 20.55 -14.97
CA TRP A 70 11.42 20.00 -13.95
C TRP A 70 10.32 20.98 -13.54
N HIS A 71 10.61 22.28 -13.54
CA HIS A 71 9.59 23.32 -13.35
C HIS A 71 8.58 23.34 -14.50
N LEU A 72 9.00 23.16 -15.76
CA LEU A 72 8.09 23.03 -16.89
C LEU A 72 7.20 21.79 -16.77
N VAL A 73 7.77 20.66 -16.41
CA VAL A 73 7.02 19.41 -16.18
C VAL A 73 6.01 19.58 -15.05
N ALA A 74 6.40 20.19 -13.93
CA ALA A 74 5.52 20.45 -12.80
C ALA A 74 4.34 21.34 -13.19
N ASN A 75 4.60 22.43 -13.92
CA ASN A 75 3.57 23.31 -14.44
C ASN A 75 2.61 22.58 -15.40
N ALA A 76 3.14 21.79 -16.35
CA ALA A 76 2.35 20.99 -17.28
C ALA A 76 1.42 20.00 -16.57
N LEU A 77 1.90 19.37 -15.49
CA LEU A 77 1.14 18.40 -14.71
C LEU A 77 0.33 19.03 -13.56
N LYS A 78 0.40 20.37 -13.40
CA LYS A 78 -0.26 21.12 -12.32
C LYS A 78 0.06 20.51 -10.94
N CYS A 79 1.36 20.39 -10.66
CA CYS A 79 1.89 19.92 -9.38
C CYS A 79 3.05 20.81 -8.94
N GLN A 80 3.50 20.68 -7.70
CA GLN A 80 4.62 21.47 -7.16
C GLN A 80 5.89 20.61 -7.05
N ARG A 81 5.72 19.30 -6.89
CA ARG A 81 6.80 18.37 -6.65
C ARG A 81 6.79 17.24 -7.68
N ILE A 82 7.97 16.86 -8.11
CA ILE A 82 8.19 15.77 -9.07
C ILE A 82 9.15 14.77 -8.45
N GLY A 83 8.83 13.50 -8.58
CA GLY A 83 9.71 12.41 -8.21
C GLY A 83 9.66 11.28 -9.23
N ARG A 84 10.51 10.31 -9.02
CA ARG A 84 10.58 9.07 -9.79
C ARG A 84 10.60 7.88 -8.84
N GLN A 85 9.76 6.89 -9.10
CA GLN A 85 9.78 5.64 -8.36
C GLN A 85 11.11 4.91 -8.58
N ALA A 86 11.53 4.13 -7.60
CA ALA A 86 12.62 3.20 -7.72
C ALA A 86 12.14 1.79 -7.35
N GLU A 87 13.05 0.83 -7.34
CA GLU A 87 12.74 -0.50 -6.85
C GLU A 87 12.46 -0.45 -5.34
N VAL A 88 11.53 -1.27 -4.91
CA VAL A 88 11.23 -1.47 -3.50
C VAL A 88 12.05 -2.66 -3.02
N ASP A 89 12.67 -2.56 -1.87
CA ASP A 89 13.45 -3.65 -1.29
C ASP A 89 12.61 -4.93 -1.19
N ALA A 90 13.21 -6.04 -1.60
CA ALA A 90 12.61 -7.37 -1.47
C ALA A 90 12.56 -7.84 0.01
N GLY A 91 13.29 -7.18 0.90
CA GLY A 91 13.37 -7.49 2.32
C GLY A 91 12.10 -7.12 3.10
N GLN A 92 12.12 -7.44 4.41
CA GLN A 92 10.98 -7.21 5.30
C GLN A 92 10.65 -5.71 5.48
N MET A 93 11.64 -4.83 5.37
CA MET A 93 11.48 -3.39 5.52
C MET A 93 10.69 -2.75 4.37
N ARG A 94 10.69 -3.35 3.17
CA ARG A 94 9.99 -2.86 1.96
C ARG A 94 10.20 -1.37 1.71
N GLN A 95 11.42 -0.91 1.94
CA GLN A 95 11.79 0.49 1.82
C GLN A 95 11.65 0.96 0.37
N SER A 96 11.09 2.14 0.18
CA SER A 96 11.08 2.83 -1.11
C SER A 96 12.39 3.57 -1.28
N HIS A 97 12.92 3.59 -2.50
CA HIS A 97 14.09 4.38 -2.88
C HIS A 97 13.72 5.40 -3.96
N ALA A 98 12.47 5.89 -3.93
CA ALA A 98 12.03 6.90 -4.88
C ALA A 98 12.90 8.16 -4.77
N GLU A 99 13.19 8.77 -5.90
CA GLU A 99 14.02 9.97 -6.00
C GLU A 99 13.15 11.20 -6.15
N LEU A 100 13.43 12.26 -5.39
CA LEU A 100 12.82 13.56 -5.59
C LEU A 100 13.62 14.33 -6.66
N LEU A 101 12.95 14.74 -7.72
CA LEU A 101 13.54 15.46 -8.86
C LEU A 101 13.26 16.96 -8.81
N LEU A 102 12.18 17.35 -8.14
CA LEU A 102 11.81 18.73 -7.87
C LEU A 102 11.04 18.81 -6.55
N GLY A 103 11.40 19.75 -5.70
CA GLY A 103 10.82 19.98 -4.38
C GLY A 103 11.85 19.85 -3.26
N GLU A 104 11.46 20.18 -2.04
CA GLU A 104 12.33 20.15 -0.86
C GLU A 104 12.12 18.88 -0.01
N ASP A 105 10.91 18.31 -0.05
CA ASP A 105 10.53 17.10 0.66
C ASP A 105 9.54 16.26 -0.17
N ALA A 106 9.33 15.01 0.25
CA ALA A 106 8.38 14.10 -0.38
C ALA A 106 7.24 13.69 0.58
N TRP A 107 7.03 14.46 1.65
CA TRP A 107 5.93 14.22 2.58
C TRP A 107 4.59 14.52 1.93
N VAL A 108 3.64 13.59 2.04
CA VAL A 108 2.30 13.71 1.48
C VAL A 108 1.21 13.36 2.50
N GLU A 109 0.06 14.02 2.38
CA GLU A 109 -1.18 13.71 3.09
C GLU A 109 -2.21 13.21 2.07
N HIS A 110 -2.06 11.99 1.62
CA HIS A 110 -2.90 11.42 0.56
C HIS A 110 -4.26 10.97 1.10
N ARG A 111 -5.34 11.42 0.48
CA ARG A 111 -6.71 11.10 0.92
C ARG A 111 -7.41 10.13 -0.02
N GLU A 112 -7.89 9.00 0.52
CA GLU A 112 -8.71 8.00 -0.16
C GLU A 112 -9.87 7.56 0.73
N HIS A 113 -11.08 7.46 0.19
CA HIS A 113 -12.26 6.95 0.90
C HIS A 113 -12.50 7.59 2.28
N GLY A 114 -12.21 8.88 2.42
CA GLY A 114 -12.36 9.61 3.67
C GLY A 114 -11.20 9.46 4.66
N VAL A 115 -10.23 8.59 4.38
CA VAL A 115 -9.03 8.34 5.18
C VAL A 115 -7.86 9.14 4.65
N THR A 116 -7.09 9.77 5.53
CA THR A 116 -5.85 10.48 5.19
C THR A 116 -4.64 9.62 5.59
N TYR A 117 -3.81 9.29 4.62
CA TYR A 117 -2.51 8.62 4.80
C TYR A 117 -1.42 9.67 4.75
N CYS A 118 -0.56 9.70 5.79
CA CYS A 118 0.56 10.64 5.91
C CYS A 118 1.87 9.87 5.78
N PHE A 119 2.72 10.20 4.81
CA PHE A 119 3.98 9.48 4.61
C PHE A 119 4.96 10.23 3.73
N ASP A 120 6.25 9.91 3.87
CA ASP A 120 7.29 10.31 2.95
C ASP A 120 7.34 9.32 1.77
N ALA A 121 7.01 9.79 0.57
CA ALA A 121 6.93 8.96 -0.63
C ALA A 121 8.29 8.42 -1.12
N THR A 122 9.41 8.95 -0.62
CA THR A 122 10.75 8.42 -0.90
C THR A 122 11.14 7.27 0.04
N LYS A 123 10.48 7.14 1.19
CA LYS A 123 10.84 6.18 2.24
C LYS A 123 9.91 4.99 2.29
N VAL A 124 8.62 5.19 2.08
CA VAL A 124 7.62 4.12 2.13
C VAL A 124 6.93 3.93 0.80
N MET A 125 6.60 2.68 0.49
CA MET A 125 5.86 2.33 -0.74
C MET A 125 4.38 2.63 -0.56
N PHE A 126 3.76 3.29 -1.54
CA PHE A 126 2.30 3.42 -1.62
C PHE A 126 1.75 2.77 -2.89
N SER A 127 0.95 1.70 -2.71
CA SER A 127 0.34 0.97 -3.83
C SER A 127 -1.02 1.53 -4.18
N ALA A 128 -1.10 2.39 -5.20
CA ALA A 128 -2.38 2.91 -5.71
C ALA A 128 -3.34 1.80 -6.18
N GLY A 129 -2.81 0.67 -6.68
CA GLY A 129 -3.63 -0.45 -7.17
C GLY A 129 -4.42 -1.20 -6.09
N ASN A 130 -4.24 -0.89 -4.81
CA ASN A 130 -5.00 -1.47 -3.71
C ASN A 130 -6.13 -0.55 -3.19
N ILE A 131 -6.45 0.53 -3.90
CA ILE A 131 -7.47 1.52 -3.48
C ILE A 131 -8.83 0.87 -3.21
N THR A 132 -9.28 -0.04 -4.07
CA THR A 132 -10.56 -0.74 -3.92
C THR A 132 -10.58 -1.60 -2.64
N GLU A 133 -9.48 -2.30 -2.34
CA GLU A 133 -9.38 -3.13 -1.15
C GLU A 133 -9.33 -2.29 0.12
N ARG A 134 -8.56 -1.18 0.12
CA ARG A 134 -8.57 -0.23 1.24
C ARG A 134 -9.96 0.37 1.49
N GLY A 135 -10.65 0.76 0.42
CA GLY A 135 -12.02 1.26 0.52
C GLY A 135 -12.98 0.22 1.10
N TRP A 136 -12.91 -1.01 0.60
CA TRP A 136 -13.74 -2.11 1.10
C TRP A 136 -13.51 -2.40 2.59
N MET A 137 -12.27 -2.39 3.07
CA MET A 137 -11.96 -2.58 4.50
C MET A 137 -12.66 -1.57 5.40
N GLY A 138 -12.90 -0.35 4.90
CA GLY A 138 -13.68 0.66 5.63
C GLY A 138 -15.20 0.40 5.63
N THR A 139 -15.71 -0.54 4.85
CA THR A 139 -17.14 -0.84 4.73
C THR A 139 -17.56 -2.17 5.37
N ILE A 140 -16.62 -2.96 5.86
CA ILE A 140 -16.95 -4.24 6.51
C ILE A 140 -17.68 -4.01 7.83
N SER A 141 -18.51 -4.99 8.21
CA SER A 141 -19.17 -4.98 9.52
C SER A 141 -18.16 -5.43 10.58
N ALA A 142 -17.55 -4.46 11.28
CA ALA A 142 -16.53 -4.69 12.30
C ALA A 142 -16.69 -3.76 13.51
N GLN A 143 -17.89 -3.23 13.74
CA GLN A 143 -18.18 -2.32 14.84
C GLN A 143 -17.89 -2.96 16.19
N GLY A 144 -17.06 -2.31 17.02
CA GLY A 144 -16.68 -2.79 18.35
C GLY A 144 -15.67 -3.92 18.37
N GLU A 145 -15.16 -4.38 17.20
CA GLU A 145 -14.13 -5.41 17.12
C GLU A 145 -12.76 -4.89 17.59
N THR A 146 -11.97 -5.78 18.18
CA THR A 146 -10.52 -5.60 18.36
C THR A 146 -9.77 -6.31 17.24
N ILE A 147 -8.92 -5.58 16.54
CA ILE A 147 -8.16 -6.05 15.39
C ILE A 147 -6.69 -6.23 15.75
N VAL A 148 -6.05 -7.28 15.25
CA VAL A 148 -4.58 -7.39 15.20
C VAL A 148 -4.14 -7.35 13.75
N ASP A 149 -3.38 -6.33 13.37
CA ASP A 149 -2.77 -6.20 12.04
C ASP A 149 -1.28 -6.54 12.16
N LEU A 150 -0.91 -7.71 11.65
CA LEU A 150 0.46 -8.23 11.78
C LEU A 150 1.46 -7.59 10.81
N PHE A 151 0.98 -6.78 9.86
CA PHE A 151 1.79 -6.14 8.81
C PHE A 151 1.20 -4.80 8.41
N CYS A 152 1.00 -3.91 9.38
CA CYS A 152 0.16 -2.74 9.16
C CYS A 152 0.73 -1.70 8.20
N GLY A 153 2.06 -1.65 8.00
CA GLY A 153 2.70 -0.62 7.20
C GLY A 153 2.34 0.77 7.72
N ILE A 154 1.97 1.66 6.83
CA ILE A 154 1.47 3.00 7.15
C ILE A 154 -0.01 3.02 7.60
N GLY A 155 -0.56 1.86 7.93
CA GLY A 155 -1.97 1.69 8.30
C GLY A 155 -2.90 1.44 7.10
N TYR A 156 -2.42 0.73 6.08
CA TYR A 156 -3.18 0.51 4.82
C TYR A 156 -4.60 0.01 5.06
N TYR A 157 -4.78 -0.91 6.01
CA TYR A 157 -6.06 -1.50 6.38
C TYR A 157 -6.53 -1.05 7.78
N SER A 158 -5.58 -0.82 8.69
CA SER A 158 -5.86 -0.35 10.05
C SER A 158 -6.57 1.00 10.08
N LEU A 159 -6.14 1.97 9.24
CA LEU A 159 -6.78 3.29 9.19
C LEU A 159 -8.23 3.24 8.67
N PRO A 160 -8.56 2.58 7.55
CA PRO A 160 -9.95 2.43 7.11
C PRO A 160 -10.85 1.75 8.13
N LEU A 161 -10.36 0.74 8.84
CA LEU A 161 -11.09 0.06 9.91
C LEU A 161 -11.40 1.00 11.07
N LEU A 162 -10.41 1.78 11.53
CA LEU A 162 -10.58 2.73 12.62
C LEU A 162 -11.50 3.91 12.25
N VAL A 163 -11.37 4.43 11.02
CA VAL A 163 -12.10 5.65 10.60
C VAL A 163 -13.53 5.34 10.17
N ASN A 164 -13.73 4.27 9.39
CA ASN A 164 -14.98 4.04 8.69
C ASN A 164 -15.76 2.82 9.19
N ALA A 165 -15.10 1.72 9.61
CA ALA A 165 -15.75 0.48 10.02
C ALA A 165 -16.14 0.43 11.51
N GLY A 166 -15.76 1.44 12.29
CA GLY A 166 -16.15 1.57 13.70
C GLY A 166 -15.51 0.54 14.63
N VAL A 167 -14.36 -0.03 14.29
CA VAL A 167 -13.62 -0.94 15.19
C VAL A 167 -13.27 -0.23 16.48
N GLU A 168 -13.30 -0.95 17.59
CA GLU A 168 -12.98 -0.38 18.90
C GLU A 168 -11.48 -0.15 19.03
N LYS A 169 -10.66 -1.13 18.66
CA LYS A 169 -9.22 -1.08 18.85
C LYS A 169 -8.45 -1.82 17.76
N VAL A 170 -7.26 -1.29 17.42
CA VAL A 170 -6.29 -1.96 16.57
C VAL A 170 -4.97 -2.14 17.32
N HIS A 171 -4.41 -3.35 17.28
CA HIS A 171 -3.03 -3.65 17.61
C HIS A 171 -2.26 -3.79 16.28
N ALA A 172 -1.41 -2.82 15.98
CA ALA A 172 -0.71 -2.70 14.71
C ALA A 172 0.77 -3.07 14.87
N CYS A 173 1.22 -4.17 14.26
CA CYS A 173 2.62 -4.59 14.26
C CYS A 173 3.33 -4.07 13.01
N GLU A 174 4.48 -3.42 13.18
CA GLU A 174 5.30 -2.92 12.09
C GLU A 174 6.78 -2.88 12.49
N ILE A 175 7.65 -3.28 11.56
CA ILE A 175 9.09 -3.32 11.77
C ILE A 175 9.81 -2.11 11.16
N ASN A 176 9.26 -1.50 10.10
CA ASN A 176 9.87 -0.38 9.41
C ASN A 176 9.62 0.95 10.16
N PRO A 177 10.65 1.63 10.67
CA PRO A 177 10.49 2.87 11.42
C PRO A 177 9.83 3.99 10.61
N ASP A 178 10.13 4.11 9.31
CA ASP A 178 9.50 5.12 8.45
C ASP A 178 8.00 4.86 8.26
N SER A 179 7.59 3.59 8.21
CA SER A 179 6.17 3.20 8.17
C SER A 179 5.47 3.48 9.50
N ILE A 180 6.17 3.27 10.63
CA ILE A 180 5.66 3.56 11.97
C ILE A 180 5.40 5.07 12.15
N ASP A 181 6.33 5.91 11.72
CA ASP A 181 6.17 7.37 11.80
C ASP A 181 5.03 7.85 10.90
N ALA A 182 4.91 7.28 9.70
CA ALA A 182 3.79 7.51 8.80
C ALA A 182 2.45 7.08 9.41
N LEU A 183 2.39 5.90 10.04
CA LEU A 183 1.20 5.42 10.74
C LEU A 183 0.79 6.36 11.89
N ARG A 184 1.74 6.78 12.73
CA ARG A 184 1.49 7.72 13.82
C ARG A 184 0.87 9.03 13.32
N ALA A 185 1.46 9.60 12.26
CA ALA A 185 0.94 10.81 11.63
C ALA A 185 -0.46 10.60 11.04
N GLY A 186 -0.69 9.47 10.36
CA GLY A 186 -1.99 9.09 9.83
C GLY A 186 -3.06 8.92 10.91
N LEU A 187 -2.73 8.26 12.02
CA LEU A 187 -3.63 8.10 13.16
C LEU A 187 -4.04 9.43 13.78
N GLN A 188 -3.08 10.33 13.99
CA GLN A 188 -3.32 11.68 14.49
C GLN A 188 -4.19 12.49 13.52
N LYS A 189 -3.85 12.48 12.23
CA LYS A 189 -4.57 13.23 11.20
C LYS A 189 -6.03 12.82 11.05
N ASN A 190 -6.34 11.56 11.28
CA ASN A 190 -7.70 11.02 11.25
C ASN A 190 -8.41 11.06 12.62
N GLY A 191 -7.76 11.50 13.71
CA GLY A 191 -8.36 11.60 15.04
C GLY A 191 -8.65 10.24 15.70
N VAL A 192 -7.85 9.21 15.39
CA VAL A 192 -8.09 7.84 15.87
C VAL A 192 -6.91 7.25 16.66
N ALA A 193 -5.93 8.07 17.05
CA ALA A 193 -4.70 7.64 17.70
C ALA A 193 -4.93 6.83 18.99
N GLU A 194 -5.88 7.23 19.82
CA GLU A 194 -6.20 6.57 21.10
C GLU A 194 -6.76 5.14 20.93
N ARG A 195 -7.21 4.79 19.72
CA ARG A 195 -7.75 3.46 19.39
C ARG A 195 -6.75 2.54 18.71
N CYS A 196 -5.46 2.95 18.62
CA CYS A 196 -4.41 2.13 18.00
C CYS A 196 -3.21 1.97 18.92
N ASN A 197 -2.86 0.72 19.24
CA ASN A 197 -1.61 0.36 19.90
C ASN A 197 -0.60 -0.08 18.84
N ILE A 198 0.49 0.66 18.68
CA ILE A 198 1.56 0.32 17.73
C ILE A 198 2.59 -0.56 18.45
N HIS A 199 2.83 -1.76 17.91
CA HIS A 199 3.84 -2.70 18.36
C HIS A 199 5.04 -2.63 17.40
N VAL A 200 6.07 -1.90 17.84
CA VAL A 200 7.27 -1.62 17.05
C VAL A 200 8.21 -2.82 17.08
N GLY A 201 8.57 -3.35 15.93
CA GLY A 201 9.53 -4.44 15.79
C GLY A 201 8.99 -5.63 15.01
N ASP A 202 9.76 -6.71 15.02
CA ASP A 202 9.38 -7.95 14.36
C ASP A 202 8.10 -8.55 15.00
N ASN A 203 7.12 -8.88 14.17
CA ASN A 203 5.87 -9.46 14.67
C ASN A 203 6.06 -10.84 15.35
N ARG A 204 7.15 -11.55 15.07
CA ARG A 204 7.51 -12.79 15.77
C ARG A 204 7.81 -12.56 17.25
N GLU A 205 8.23 -11.34 17.62
CA GLU A 205 8.53 -10.92 18.98
C GLU A 205 7.36 -10.16 19.61
N THR A 206 6.72 -9.30 18.82
CA THR A 206 5.70 -8.38 19.34
C THR A 206 4.30 -9.00 19.40
N ALA A 207 3.91 -9.83 18.43
CA ALA A 207 2.57 -10.43 18.40
C ALA A 207 2.28 -11.36 19.59
N PRO A 208 3.21 -12.21 20.09
CA PRO A 208 2.98 -13.03 21.26
C PRO A 208 2.66 -12.23 22.54
N LEU A 209 3.11 -10.96 22.61
CA LEU A 209 2.86 -10.10 23.77
C LEU A 209 1.45 -9.48 23.76
N ILE A 210 0.75 -9.52 22.63
CA ILE A 210 -0.62 -9.00 22.51
C ILE A 210 -1.62 -9.93 23.20
N GLY A 211 -1.42 -11.22 23.07
CA GLY A 211 -2.32 -12.25 23.61
C GLY A 211 -3.58 -12.45 22.76
N ARG A 212 -4.51 -13.26 23.24
CA ARG A 212 -5.72 -13.72 22.55
C ARG A 212 -6.86 -12.70 22.68
N VAL A 213 -6.75 -11.58 21.98
CA VAL A 213 -7.69 -10.46 22.08
C VAL A 213 -8.44 -10.15 20.78
N ALA A 214 -8.01 -10.74 19.65
CA ALA A 214 -8.48 -10.36 18.34
C ALA A 214 -9.80 -11.01 17.97
N ASP A 215 -10.78 -10.20 17.59
CA ASP A 215 -11.95 -10.63 16.83
C ASP A 215 -11.59 -10.88 15.36
N ARG A 216 -10.56 -10.18 14.88
CA ARG A 216 -10.08 -10.24 13.50
C ARG A 216 -8.57 -10.06 13.42
N VAL A 217 -7.88 -10.87 12.60
CA VAL A 217 -6.44 -10.72 12.34
C VAL A 217 -6.18 -10.48 10.85
N LEU A 218 -5.34 -9.48 10.56
CA LEU A 218 -4.94 -9.14 9.21
C LEU A 218 -3.53 -9.66 8.93
N LEU A 219 -3.39 -10.35 7.81
CA LEU A 219 -2.16 -10.96 7.32
C LEU A 219 -1.80 -10.34 5.96
N GLY A 220 -1.53 -9.02 5.97
CA GLY A 220 -1.41 -8.16 4.79
C GLY A 220 -0.08 -8.23 4.02
N LEU A 221 0.76 -9.25 4.26
CA LEU A 221 2.06 -9.38 3.60
C LEU A 221 1.96 -10.14 2.26
N LEU A 222 2.58 -9.60 1.21
CA LEU A 222 2.77 -10.23 -0.09
C LEU A 222 4.27 -10.53 -0.34
N PRO A 223 4.64 -11.59 -1.06
CA PRO A 223 3.75 -12.50 -1.78
C PRO A 223 3.02 -13.50 -0.88
N SER A 224 3.46 -13.74 0.34
CA SER A 224 2.89 -14.69 1.30
C SER A 224 3.16 -14.26 2.73
N SER A 225 2.21 -14.52 3.61
CA SER A 225 2.30 -14.32 5.06
C SER A 225 2.38 -15.65 5.84
N GLU A 226 2.64 -16.77 5.16
CA GLU A 226 2.53 -18.11 5.77
C GLU A 226 3.30 -18.29 7.07
N TYR A 227 4.48 -17.66 7.19
CA TYR A 227 5.29 -17.77 8.41
C TYR A 227 4.60 -17.17 9.66
N ALA A 228 3.67 -16.22 9.46
CA ALA A 228 2.95 -15.55 10.52
C ALA A 228 1.58 -16.19 10.84
N TRP A 229 1.16 -17.24 10.14
CA TRP A 229 -0.12 -17.91 10.42
C TRP A 229 -0.20 -18.46 11.84
N PRO A 230 0.85 -19.10 12.40
CA PRO A 230 0.82 -19.48 13.82
C PRO A 230 0.67 -18.30 14.77
N LEU A 231 1.24 -17.13 14.44
CA LEU A 231 1.10 -15.90 15.23
C LEU A 231 -0.35 -15.38 15.18
N ALA A 232 -0.97 -15.41 14.00
CA ALA A 232 -2.36 -15.01 13.84
C ALA A 232 -3.30 -15.83 14.75
N LEU A 233 -3.08 -17.15 14.81
CA LEU A 233 -3.84 -18.05 15.68
C LEU A 233 -3.62 -17.76 17.16
N SER A 234 -2.42 -17.32 17.56
CA SER A 234 -2.13 -16.96 18.95
C SER A 234 -2.76 -15.62 19.38
N CYS A 235 -3.16 -14.78 18.42
CA CYS A 235 -3.84 -13.51 18.68
C CYS A 235 -5.37 -13.63 18.67
N LEU A 236 -5.94 -14.64 17.98
CA LEU A 236 -7.39 -14.85 17.93
C LEU A 236 -7.94 -15.21 19.31
N LYS A 237 -9.13 -14.69 19.63
CA LYS A 237 -9.93 -15.10 20.80
C LYS A 237 -10.21 -16.60 20.80
N GLU A 238 -10.50 -17.16 21.95
CA GLU A 238 -10.86 -18.57 22.09
C GLU A 238 -12.22 -18.89 21.45
N GLU A 239 -13.10 -17.91 21.42
CA GLU A 239 -14.40 -17.96 20.78
C GLU A 239 -14.34 -17.97 19.25
N GLY A 240 -13.14 -17.84 18.69
CA GLY A 240 -12.92 -17.74 17.25
C GLY A 240 -12.78 -16.31 16.77
N GLY A 241 -13.00 -16.09 15.46
CA GLY A 241 -12.86 -14.78 14.82
C GLY A 241 -12.61 -14.89 13.32
N ILE A 242 -12.10 -13.84 12.73
CA ILE A 242 -11.92 -13.75 11.27
C ILE A 242 -10.46 -13.53 10.94
N LEU A 243 -9.96 -14.23 9.91
CA LEU A 243 -8.63 -14.01 9.34
C LEU A 243 -8.76 -13.42 7.94
N HIS A 244 -7.99 -12.36 7.64
CA HIS A 244 -7.79 -11.84 6.29
C HIS A 244 -6.40 -12.24 5.80
N VAL A 245 -6.33 -13.24 4.91
CA VAL A 245 -5.08 -13.82 4.43
C VAL A 245 -4.79 -13.32 3.02
N HIS A 246 -3.83 -12.40 2.89
CA HIS A 246 -3.36 -11.91 1.60
C HIS A 246 -2.31 -12.86 1.02
N MET A 247 -2.43 -13.14 -0.28
CA MET A 247 -1.49 -14.00 -1.00
C MET A 247 -1.45 -13.64 -2.48
N ASN A 248 -0.27 -13.80 -3.08
CA ASN A 248 -0.13 -13.86 -4.53
C ASN A 248 -0.34 -15.31 -4.99
N VAL A 249 -1.49 -15.55 -5.63
CA VAL A 249 -1.94 -16.88 -6.06
C VAL A 249 -1.71 -17.05 -7.56
N VAL A 250 -1.13 -18.17 -7.97
CA VAL A 250 -1.01 -18.53 -9.39
C VAL A 250 -2.40 -18.93 -9.88
N GLU A 251 -2.91 -18.23 -10.90
CA GLU A 251 -4.23 -18.46 -11.51
C GLU A 251 -4.02 -18.74 -13.00
N LYS A 252 -3.95 -20.02 -13.35
CA LYS A 252 -3.85 -20.51 -14.74
C LYS A 252 -5.17 -21.07 -15.24
N ASP A 253 -6.00 -21.58 -14.34
CA ASP A 253 -7.35 -22.04 -14.60
C ASP A 253 -8.35 -21.52 -13.55
N ASP A 254 -9.64 -21.64 -13.86
CA ASP A 254 -10.74 -21.10 -13.02
C ASP A 254 -10.84 -21.75 -11.63
N GLY A 255 -10.18 -22.90 -11.40
CA GLY A 255 -10.22 -23.61 -10.12
C GLY A 255 -9.02 -23.33 -9.21
N ASP A 256 -7.95 -22.70 -9.70
CA ASP A 256 -6.71 -22.55 -8.94
C ASP A 256 -6.90 -21.76 -7.63
N ILE A 257 -7.64 -20.68 -7.68
CA ILE A 257 -7.91 -19.84 -6.49
C ILE A 257 -8.75 -20.61 -5.47
N GLN A 258 -9.75 -21.37 -5.92
CA GLN A 258 -10.59 -22.17 -5.03
C GLN A 258 -9.76 -23.26 -4.34
N ARG A 259 -8.93 -23.98 -5.10
CA ARG A 259 -8.02 -25.02 -4.56
C ARG A 259 -7.03 -24.43 -3.55
N TRP A 260 -6.51 -23.22 -3.83
CA TRP A 260 -5.65 -22.52 -2.89
C TRP A 260 -6.40 -22.18 -1.59
N ALA A 261 -7.62 -21.66 -1.68
CA ALA A 261 -8.43 -21.29 -0.52
C ALA A 261 -8.74 -22.50 0.37
N GLU A 262 -9.17 -23.62 -0.23
CA GLU A 262 -9.45 -24.86 0.50
C GLU A 262 -8.20 -25.41 1.18
N LYS A 263 -7.06 -25.47 0.47
CA LYS A 263 -5.79 -25.90 1.06
C LYS A 263 -5.35 -24.99 2.22
N THR A 264 -5.56 -23.68 2.08
CA THR A 264 -5.22 -22.70 3.12
C THR A 264 -6.10 -22.89 4.36
N SER A 265 -7.41 -23.07 4.19
CA SER A 265 -8.34 -23.37 5.28
C SER A 265 -7.96 -24.64 6.05
N MET A 266 -7.65 -25.72 5.33
CA MET A 266 -7.18 -26.97 5.94
C MET A 266 -5.89 -26.76 6.73
N LYS A 267 -4.92 -26.02 6.18
CA LYS A 267 -3.66 -25.74 6.85
C LYS A 267 -3.83 -24.92 8.13
N PHE A 268 -4.75 -23.96 8.16
CA PHE A 268 -5.09 -23.26 9.40
C PHE A 268 -5.68 -24.19 10.46
N SER A 269 -6.53 -25.13 10.06
CA SER A 269 -7.08 -26.14 10.98
C SER A 269 -5.98 -27.05 11.56
N GLU A 270 -5.03 -27.48 10.73
CA GLU A 270 -3.87 -28.29 11.16
C GLU A 270 -2.98 -27.49 12.14
N LEU A 271 -2.67 -26.23 11.82
CA LEU A 271 -1.86 -25.36 12.68
C LEU A 271 -2.54 -25.09 14.03
N ALA A 272 -3.85 -24.86 14.03
CA ALA A 272 -4.62 -24.70 15.26
C ALA A 272 -4.55 -25.94 16.14
N ALA A 273 -4.73 -27.13 15.55
CA ALA A 273 -4.60 -28.39 16.27
C ALA A 273 -3.21 -28.60 16.88
N LEU A 274 -2.13 -28.25 16.14
CA LEU A 274 -0.76 -28.30 16.64
C LEU A 274 -0.50 -27.37 17.83
N GLN A 275 -1.24 -26.26 17.91
CA GLN A 275 -1.18 -25.32 19.04
C GLN A 275 -2.14 -25.70 20.19
N GLY A 276 -2.83 -26.83 20.09
CA GLY A 276 -3.83 -27.25 21.08
C GLY A 276 -5.14 -26.49 21.01
N ASN A 277 -5.35 -25.69 19.97
CA ASN A 277 -6.58 -24.95 19.73
C ASN A 277 -7.56 -25.84 18.94
N LYS A 278 -8.72 -26.10 19.51
CA LYS A 278 -9.79 -26.84 18.83
C LYS A 278 -10.64 -25.87 18.00
N MET A 279 -10.14 -25.50 16.82
CA MET A 279 -10.84 -24.59 15.90
C MET A 279 -10.96 -25.22 14.51
N THR A 280 -12.07 -24.93 13.85
CA THR A 280 -12.28 -25.19 12.41
C THR A 280 -12.31 -23.86 11.64
N PHE A 281 -11.92 -23.90 10.38
CA PHE A 281 -11.84 -22.70 9.55
C PHE A 281 -12.72 -22.85 8.31
N GLY A 282 -13.81 -22.08 8.26
CA GLY A 282 -14.68 -21.95 7.10
C GLY A 282 -14.21 -20.84 6.16
N ILE A 283 -14.47 -20.98 4.87
CA ILE A 283 -14.24 -19.93 3.87
C ILE A 283 -15.47 -19.03 3.80
N ASP A 284 -15.34 -17.78 4.25
CA ASP A 284 -16.42 -16.79 4.17
C ASP A 284 -16.43 -16.09 2.81
N ASP A 285 -15.24 -15.72 2.28
CA ASP A 285 -15.12 -15.03 0.98
C ASP A 285 -13.72 -15.20 0.38
N ILE A 286 -13.62 -15.07 -0.94
CA ILE A 286 -12.37 -15.04 -1.70
C ILE A 286 -12.38 -13.81 -2.60
N ARG A 287 -11.62 -12.79 -2.24
CA ARG A 287 -11.54 -11.53 -2.96
C ARG A 287 -10.38 -11.54 -3.95
N ARG A 288 -10.69 -11.29 -5.22
CA ARG A 288 -9.70 -11.08 -6.28
C ARG A 288 -9.40 -9.58 -6.39
N VAL A 289 -8.25 -9.15 -5.84
CA VAL A 289 -7.92 -7.72 -5.72
C VAL A 289 -7.41 -7.16 -7.04
N LYS A 290 -6.33 -7.73 -7.58
CA LYS A 290 -5.73 -7.30 -8.85
C LYS A 290 -4.77 -8.34 -9.41
N TRP A 291 -4.44 -8.22 -10.68
CA TRP A 291 -3.29 -8.93 -11.24
C TRP A 291 -1.98 -8.32 -10.70
N TYR A 292 -1.13 -9.17 -10.15
CA TYR A 292 0.22 -8.79 -9.71
C TYR A 292 1.22 -8.90 -10.88
N SER A 293 1.12 -9.99 -11.63
CA SER A 293 1.85 -10.26 -12.88
C SER A 293 1.01 -11.19 -13.76
N PRO A 294 1.44 -11.51 -15.00
CA PRO A 294 0.75 -12.52 -15.81
C PRO A 294 0.57 -13.83 -15.02
N HIS A 295 -0.67 -14.31 -14.97
CA HIS A 295 -1.07 -15.53 -14.23
C HIS A 295 -0.81 -15.52 -12.71
N VAL A 296 -0.54 -14.35 -12.09
CA VAL A 296 -0.43 -14.23 -10.64
C VAL A 296 -1.38 -13.14 -10.16
N ARG A 297 -2.32 -13.53 -9.31
CA ARG A 297 -3.32 -12.62 -8.75
C ARG A 297 -3.10 -12.38 -7.26
N HIS A 298 -3.16 -11.14 -6.85
CA HIS A 298 -3.33 -10.81 -5.45
C HIS A 298 -4.75 -11.16 -5.02
N CYS A 299 -4.87 -12.13 -4.11
CA CYS A 299 -6.12 -12.55 -3.50
C CYS A 299 -6.12 -12.28 -2.00
N VAL A 300 -7.31 -12.09 -1.44
CA VAL A 300 -7.55 -12.08 0.00
C VAL A 300 -8.56 -13.18 0.31
N LEU A 301 -8.15 -14.13 1.14
CA LEU A 301 -9.01 -15.17 1.66
C LEU A 301 -9.52 -14.74 3.02
N ILE A 302 -10.84 -14.74 3.20
CA ILE A 302 -11.50 -14.46 4.47
C ILE A 302 -11.93 -15.79 5.07
N LEU A 303 -11.28 -16.13 6.18
CA LEU A 303 -11.58 -17.35 6.93
C LEU A 303 -12.28 -16.99 8.23
N ARG A 304 -13.33 -17.75 8.54
CA ARG A 304 -14.00 -17.74 9.84
C ARG A 304 -13.47 -18.89 10.68
N ALA A 305 -12.90 -18.57 11.82
CA ALA A 305 -12.50 -19.53 12.85
C ALA A 305 -13.64 -19.72 13.83
N GLU A 306 -14.04 -20.96 14.07
CA GLU A 306 -15.06 -21.33 15.04
C GLU A 306 -14.54 -22.44 15.99
N PRO A 307 -14.89 -22.40 17.29
CA PRO A 307 -14.55 -23.49 18.21
C PRO A 307 -15.14 -24.81 17.74
N ASN A 308 -14.34 -25.86 17.78
CA ASN A 308 -14.82 -27.21 17.52
C ASN A 308 -15.49 -27.77 18.78
N ASN A 309 -16.80 -27.80 18.77
CA ASN A 309 -17.62 -28.25 19.93
C ASN A 309 -17.70 -29.79 20.10
N THR A 310 -16.71 -30.53 19.49
CA THR A 310 -16.66 -32.00 19.64
C THR A 310 -15.60 -32.44 20.61
#